data_8717d7823d62e9b402731d84dfeb0fc8
#
_entry.id   8717d7823d62e9b402731d84dfeb0fc8
#
_cell.length_a   1.000
_cell.length_b   1.000
_cell.length_c   1.000
_cell.angle_alpha   90.00
_cell.angle_beta   90.00
_cell.angle_gamma   90.00
#
_symmetry.space_group_name_H-M   'P 1'
#
loop_
_entity.id
_entity.type
_entity.pdbx_description
1 polymer ?
#
loop_
_entity_poly.entity_id
_entity_poly.type
_entity_poly.pdbx_seq_one_letter_code
_entity_poly.pdbx_strand_id
1 'polypeptide(L)'
;MKSEDTKREGRKRAIFIDRDGTIIKEPADEQIDSLEKLEFVPGVISALGKVVGQGYELVMVSNQDGLGTPSFPEDTFWPAHQKMLDTLSGEGICFDAQLIDRHFPEDNAPTRKPGTGMLTGYMDGSYDLQRSFVIGDRASDMELAHNLGAQGILLQTPEWAEENMGEEIRKNIVLATPHWSEIAERIRRTERRAEIRRKTAETDIHVVVDLDGAGETRIDTGLKFYDHMLSQLPHHAGISLTAVCHGDLEVDEHHTMEDVAIAIGEAIYEALGAKRGIERYGFVLPMDESRAMVLLDFGGRADFSWDVDFTREYIGDTPTEMFHHVFHSLCVAMRCNLQISAKGENQHHLIEGVFKAFARALRAAIHRNVFSYDLPSSKGML
;
A
#
# COMPACT_ATOMS: atom_id res chain seq x y z
N MET A 1 2.26 -24.28 -1.73
CA MET A 1 1.91 -22.87 -1.49
C MET A 1 2.27 -21.92 -2.64
N LYS A 2 3.15 -22.26 -3.58
CA LYS A 2 3.42 -21.41 -4.80
C LYS A 2 2.26 -21.29 -5.80
N SER A 3 1.12 -21.98 -5.61
CA SER A 3 0.01 -21.98 -6.58
C SER A 3 -1.12 -20.97 -6.31
N GLU A 4 -1.18 -20.33 -5.14
CA GLU A 4 -2.23 -19.36 -4.83
C GLU A 4 -1.77 -17.91 -5.03
N ASP A 5 -0.52 -17.58 -4.72
CA ASP A 5 -0.01 -16.21 -4.91
C ASP A 5 0.22 -15.86 -6.38
N THR A 6 0.69 -16.79 -7.20
CA THR A 6 0.81 -16.58 -8.67
C THR A 6 -0.54 -16.42 -9.39
N LYS A 7 -1.66 -16.79 -8.75
CA LYS A 7 -3.02 -16.55 -9.27
C LYS A 7 -3.59 -15.17 -8.88
N ARG A 8 -2.92 -14.43 -8.00
CA ARG A 8 -3.36 -13.09 -7.53
C ARG A 8 -2.78 -11.95 -8.37
N GLU A 9 -1.65 -12.16 -9.04
CA GLU A 9 -1.11 -11.17 -9.98
C GLU A 9 -2.09 -10.90 -11.10
N GLY A 10 -2.56 -9.65 -11.20
CA GLY A 10 -3.49 -9.19 -12.24
C GLY A 10 -4.96 -9.11 -11.83
N ARG A 11 -5.36 -9.51 -10.60
CA ARG A 11 -6.73 -9.29 -10.13
C ARG A 11 -6.97 -7.82 -9.82
N LYS A 12 -8.13 -7.36 -10.21
CA LYS A 12 -8.60 -6.00 -9.88
C LYS A 12 -8.87 -5.87 -8.38
N ARG A 13 -8.88 -4.64 -7.89
CA ARG A 13 -9.27 -4.30 -6.50
C ARG A 13 -10.35 -3.24 -6.55
N ALA A 14 -11.24 -3.23 -5.58
CA ALA A 14 -12.32 -2.27 -5.51
C ALA A 14 -12.41 -1.62 -4.12
N ILE A 15 -12.92 -0.40 -4.10
CA ILE A 15 -13.37 0.27 -2.89
C ILE A 15 -14.87 0.46 -3.04
N PHE A 16 -15.61 -0.26 -2.23
CA PHE A 16 -17.06 -0.15 -2.12
C PHE A 16 -17.38 0.93 -1.10
N ILE A 17 -18.07 1.98 -1.52
CA ILE A 17 -18.27 3.18 -0.70
C ILE A 17 -19.78 3.40 -0.54
N ASP A 18 -20.22 3.50 0.70
CA ASP A 18 -21.59 3.94 0.98
C ASP A 18 -21.78 5.42 0.63
N ARG A 19 -23.01 5.82 0.42
CA ARG A 19 -23.38 7.18 0.01
C ARG A 19 -23.72 8.07 1.22
N ASP A 20 -24.82 7.74 1.90
CA ASP A 20 -25.39 8.56 2.96
C ASP A 20 -24.66 8.33 4.29
N GLY A 21 -24.35 9.39 5.02
CA GLY A 21 -23.46 9.32 6.19
C GLY A 21 -21.98 9.16 5.87
N THR A 22 -21.63 8.80 4.63
CA THR A 22 -20.26 8.45 4.21
C THR A 22 -19.68 9.46 3.22
N ILE A 23 -20.29 9.66 2.04
CA ILE A 23 -19.88 10.67 1.05
C ILE A 23 -20.60 11.98 1.34
N ILE A 24 -21.88 11.92 1.57
CA ILE A 24 -22.73 13.06 1.91
C ILE A 24 -23.36 12.85 3.29
N LYS A 25 -23.59 13.94 3.99
CA LYS A 25 -24.21 13.89 5.31
C LYS A 25 -25.64 13.37 5.21
N GLU A 26 -26.01 12.53 6.16
CA GLU A 26 -27.37 12.03 6.25
C GLU A 26 -28.22 13.01 7.07
N PRO A 27 -29.38 13.47 6.55
CA PRO A 27 -30.31 14.28 7.30
C PRO A 27 -31.11 13.44 8.31
N ALA A 28 -31.79 14.09 9.25
CA ALA A 28 -32.55 13.41 10.32
C ALA A 28 -33.71 12.54 9.82
N ASP A 29 -34.19 12.76 8.62
CA ASP A 29 -35.22 11.96 7.95
C ASP A 29 -34.69 10.90 6.99
N GLU A 30 -33.37 10.71 7.00
CA GLU A 30 -32.63 9.69 6.23
C GLU A 30 -32.84 9.76 4.70
N GLN A 31 -33.34 10.88 4.16
CA GLN A 31 -33.63 11.04 2.74
C GLN A 31 -33.00 12.33 2.17
N ILE A 32 -32.12 12.18 1.19
CA ILE A 32 -31.57 13.30 0.41
C ILE A 32 -32.48 13.50 -0.81
N ASP A 33 -33.55 14.21 -0.62
CA ASP A 33 -34.66 14.43 -1.58
C ASP A 33 -34.64 15.85 -2.20
N SER A 34 -33.66 16.65 -1.87
CA SER A 34 -33.48 17.98 -2.44
C SER A 34 -32.01 18.42 -2.48
N LEU A 35 -31.72 19.45 -3.28
CA LEU A 35 -30.36 20.04 -3.34
C LEU A 35 -29.95 20.74 -2.04
N GLU A 36 -30.91 21.24 -1.27
CA GLU A 36 -30.68 21.91 0.00
C GLU A 36 -30.16 20.94 1.07
N LYS A 37 -30.53 19.65 0.98
CA LYS A 37 -30.04 18.60 1.87
C LYS A 37 -28.69 18.03 1.45
N LEU A 38 -28.20 18.33 0.23
CA LEU A 38 -26.95 17.83 -0.28
C LEU A 38 -25.77 18.56 0.40
N GLU A 39 -25.14 17.90 1.36
CA GLU A 39 -23.96 18.38 2.04
C GLU A 39 -22.89 17.30 2.10
N PHE A 40 -21.67 17.57 1.60
CA PHE A 40 -20.56 16.61 1.65
C PHE A 40 -20.03 16.41 3.07
N VAL A 41 -19.66 15.17 3.40
CA VAL A 41 -18.92 14.88 4.63
C VAL A 41 -17.57 15.61 4.59
N PRO A 42 -17.15 16.27 5.69
CA PRO A 42 -15.89 17.03 5.70
C PRO A 42 -14.68 16.18 5.28
N GLY A 43 -13.93 16.70 4.32
CA GLY A 43 -12.70 16.07 3.85
C GLY A 43 -12.86 14.95 2.80
N VAL A 44 -14.08 14.50 2.49
CA VAL A 44 -14.32 13.37 1.57
C VAL A 44 -13.75 13.62 0.17
N ILE A 45 -13.98 14.80 -0.43
CA ILE A 45 -13.50 15.11 -1.78
C ILE A 45 -11.96 15.06 -1.82
N SER A 46 -11.30 15.74 -0.88
CA SER A 46 -9.83 15.73 -0.79
C SER A 46 -9.27 14.32 -0.52
N ALA A 47 -9.96 13.50 0.26
CA ALA A 47 -9.54 12.14 0.57
C ALA A 47 -9.71 11.21 -0.62
N LEU A 48 -10.88 11.23 -1.29
CA LEU A 48 -11.13 10.44 -2.48
C LEU A 48 -10.19 10.83 -3.62
N GLY A 49 -9.89 12.12 -3.82
CA GLY A 49 -8.90 12.59 -4.80
C GLY A 49 -7.50 12.01 -4.57
N LYS A 50 -7.12 11.70 -3.32
CA LYS A 50 -5.85 11.01 -2.99
C LYS A 50 -5.88 9.50 -3.24
N VAL A 51 -7.07 8.91 -3.31
CA VAL A 51 -7.30 7.47 -3.51
C VAL A 51 -7.50 7.15 -5.00
N VAL A 52 -8.06 8.07 -5.77
CA VAL A 52 -8.21 7.95 -7.22
C VAL A 52 -6.84 7.67 -7.86
N GLY A 53 -6.82 6.71 -8.78
CA GLY A 53 -5.60 6.30 -9.47
C GLY A 53 -4.68 5.34 -8.70
N GLN A 54 -5.03 4.93 -7.47
CA GLN A 54 -4.26 3.95 -6.68
C GLN A 54 -4.49 2.48 -7.16
N GLY A 55 -5.17 2.30 -8.30
CA GLY A 55 -5.45 0.97 -8.87
C GLY A 55 -6.66 0.28 -8.27
N TYR A 56 -7.55 1.02 -7.64
CA TYR A 56 -8.88 0.54 -7.22
C TYR A 56 -9.95 1.04 -8.17
N GLU A 57 -10.94 0.19 -8.44
CA GLU A 57 -12.23 0.63 -8.96
C GLU A 57 -13.04 1.23 -7.81
N LEU A 58 -13.64 2.40 -8.02
CA LEU A 58 -14.54 3.04 -7.05
C LEU A 58 -15.97 2.62 -7.33
N VAL A 59 -16.61 1.98 -6.38
CA VAL A 59 -17.97 1.44 -6.51
C VAL A 59 -18.84 2.02 -5.41
N MET A 60 -19.87 2.77 -5.79
CA MET A 60 -20.87 3.22 -4.83
C MET A 60 -21.87 2.09 -4.54
N VAL A 61 -22.14 1.84 -3.26
CA VAL A 61 -23.10 0.82 -2.81
C VAL A 61 -24.02 1.42 -1.75
N SER A 62 -25.25 1.70 -2.12
CA SER A 62 -26.18 2.44 -1.28
C SER A 62 -27.52 1.73 -1.11
N ASN A 63 -28.06 1.71 0.10
CA ASN A 63 -29.45 1.37 0.37
C ASN A 63 -30.27 2.66 0.34
N GLN A 64 -31.30 2.71 -0.49
CA GLN A 64 -32.19 3.86 -0.64
C GLN A 64 -33.65 3.36 -0.40
N ASP A 65 -34.01 3.28 0.87
CA ASP A 65 -35.24 2.65 1.31
C ASP A 65 -36.46 3.32 0.70
N GLY A 66 -37.24 2.54 -0.08
CA GLY A 66 -38.44 2.99 -0.72
C GLY A 66 -38.28 3.95 -1.89
N LEU A 67 -37.08 4.07 -2.46
CA LEU A 67 -36.86 4.87 -3.68
C LEU A 67 -37.75 4.40 -4.83
N GLY A 68 -38.52 5.34 -5.40
CA GLY A 68 -39.52 5.09 -6.42
C GLY A 68 -40.94 4.90 -5.86
N THR A 69 -41.13 4.94 -4.53
CA THR A 69 -42.44 4.96 -3.89
C THR A 69 -42.95 6.38 -3.63
N PRO A 70 -44.20 6.59 -3.24
CA PRO A 70 -44.73 7.90 -2.87
C PRO A 70 -43.96 8.54 -1.68
N SER A 71 -43.33 7.75 -0.81
CA SER A 71 -42.56 8.26 0.32
C SER A 71 -41.16 8.77 -0.07
N PHE A 72 -40.61 8.28 -1.21
CA PHE A 72 -39.34 8.73 -1.74
C PHE A 72 -39.36 8.71 -3.28
N PRO A 73 -39.96 9.72 -3.92
CA PRO A 73 -40.06 9.81 -5.37
C PRO A 73 -38.75 9.91 -6.10
N GLU A 74 -38.62 9.29 -7.26
CA GLU A 74 -37.37 9.32 -8.05
C GLU A 74 -36.99 10.74 -8.49
N ASP A 75 -37.94 11.57 -8.83
CA ASP A 75 -37.71 12.96 -9.28
C ASP A 75 -37.15 13.88 -8.19
N THR A 76 -37.25 13.50 -6.94
CA THR A 76 -36.59 14.19 -5.80
C THR A 76 -35.19 13.67 -5.53
N PHE A 77 -34.93 12.39 -5.73
CA PHE A 77 -33.65 11.75 -5.48
C PHE A 77 -32.60 12.10 -6.55
N TRP A 78 -32.93 11.89 -7.83
CA TRP A 78 -31.94 11.96 -8.93
C TRP A 78 -31.27 13.32 -9.09
N PRO A 79 -31.93 14.49 -8.91
CA PRO A 79 -31.27 15.78 -9.01
C PRO A 79 -30.14 15.97 -8.01
N ALA A 80 -30.33 15.59 -6.75
CA ALA A 80 -29.33 15.67 -5.70
C ALA A 80 -28.19 14.65 -5.94
N HIS A 81 -28.55 13.42 -6.32
CA HIS A 81 -27.59 12.37 -6.64
C HIS A 81 -26.69 12.77 -7.83
N GLN A 82 -27.29 13.24 -8.92
CA GLN A 82 -26.53 13.68 -10.09
C GLN A 82 -25.61 14.87 -9.76
N LYS A 83 -26.10 15.84 -8.99
CA LYS A 83 -25.29 16.98 -8.55
C LYS A 83 -24.08 16.56 -7.72
N MET A 84 -24.23 15.56 -6.84
CA MET A 84 -23.12 14.96 -6.10
C MET A 84 -22.09 14.37 -7.06
N LEU A 85 -22.52 13.54 -8.03
CA LEU A 85 -21.64 12.91 -9.01
C LEU A 85 -20.93 13.94 -9.90
N ASP A 86 -21.64 14.95 -10.38
CA ASP A 86 -21.07 16.03 -11.21
C ASP A 86 -19.99 16.81 -10.44
N THR A 87 -20.24 17.06 -9.14
CA THR A 87 -19.27 17.73 -8.27
C THR A 87 -18.01 16.89 -8.09
N LEU A 88 -18.16 15.60 -7.80
CA LEU A 88 -17.03 14.67 -7.65
C LEU A 88 -16.27 14.50 -8.96
N SER A 89 -16.96 14.35 -10.08
CA SER A 89 -16.36 14.24 -11.42
C SER A 89 -15.59 15.50 -11.81
N GLY A 90 -16.06 16.67 -11.43
CA GLY A 90 -15.34 17.94 -11.61
C GLY A 90 -14.00 18.00 -10.89
N GLU A 91 -13.83 17.24 -9.82
CA GLU A 91 -12.59 17.05 -9.05
C GLU A 91 -11.81 15.79 -9.48
N GLY A 92 -12.20 15.17 -10.62
CA GLY A 92 -11.55 13.97 -11.15
C GLY A 92 -11.91 12.65 -10.41
N ILE A 93 -12.95 12.67 -9.57
CA ILE A 93 -13.41 11.50 -8.82
C ILE A 93 -14.61 10.90 -9.54
N CYS A 94 -14.39 9.77 -10.23
CA CYS A 94 -15.45 9.07 -10.96
C CYS A 94 -15.67 7.68 -10.37
N PHE A 95 -16.93 7.29 -10.21
CA PHE A 95 -17.31 5.94 -9.83
C PHE A 95 -17.40 5.03 -11.06
N ASP A 96 -16.76 3.88 -11.00
CA ASP A 96 -16.83 2.85 -12.05
C ASP A 96 -18.20 2.16 -12.09
N ALA A 97 -18.88 2.08 -10.93
CA ALA A 97 -20.25 1.58 -10.81
C ALA A 97 -20.99 2.27 -9.66
N GLN A 98 -22.31 2.32 -9.79
CA GLN A 98 -23.23 2.84 -8.79
C GLN A 98 -24.33 1.78 -8.58
N LEU A 99 -24.36 1.16 -7.42
CA LEU A 99 -25.26 0.08 -7.06
C LEU A 99 -26.22 0.59 -5.98
N ILE A 100 -27.49 0.71 -6.33
CA ILE A 100 -28.51 1.29 -5.46
C ILE A 100 -29.60 0.24 -5.22
N ASP A 101 -29.73 -0.19 -3.99
CA ASP A 101 -30.85 -1.02 -3.54
C ASP A 101 -32.00 -0.13 -3.09
N ARG A 102 -33.24 -0.54 -3.40
CA ARG A 102 -34.49 0.24 -3.17
C ARG A 102 -35.41 -0.41 -2.16
N HIS A 103 -35.08 -1.61 -1.69
CA HIS A 103 -35.91 -2.38 -0.80
C HIS A 103 -35.91 -1.86 0.62
N PHE A 104 -37.03 -2.02 1.30
CA PHE A 104 -37.10 -1.80 2.76
C PHE A 104 -36.42 -2.96 3.52
N PRO A 105 -36.00 -2.75 4.79
CA PRO A 105 -35.40 -3.80 5.61
C PRO A 105 -36.26 -5.08 5.72
N GLU A 106 -37.57 -4.94 5.83
CA GLU A 106 -38.56 -6.03 5.94
C GLU A 106 -38.68 -6.91 4.69
N ASP A 107 -38.24 -6.41 3.52
CA ASP A 107 -38.25 -7.18 2.27
C ASP A 107 -37.19 -8.28 2.27
N ASN A 108 -36.19 -8.19 3.16
CA ASN A 108 -35.04 -9.11 3.25
C ASN A 108 -34.39 -9.39 1.89
N ALA A 109 -34.31 -8.39 1.04
CA ALA A 109 -33.77 -8.52 -0.31
C ALA A 109 -32.26 -8.84 -0.27
N PRO A 110 -31.78 -9.84 -1.04
CA PRO A 110 -30.36 -10.22 -1.05
C PRO A 110 -29.46 -9.13 -1.63
N THR A 111 -30.03 -8.14 -2.31
CA THR A 111 -29.33 -6.98 -2.88
C THR A 111 -29.12 -5.85 -1.87
N ARG A 112 -29.95 -5.80 -0.81
CA ARG A 112 -29.83 -4.80 0.25
C ARG A 112 -28.66 -5.15 1.18
N LYS A 113 -27.79 -4.16 1.49
CA LYS A 113 -26.71 -4.33 2.49
C LYS A 113 -27.32 -4.79 3.83
N PRO A 114 -26.74 -5.81 4.49
CA PRO A 114 -25.44 -6.43 4.25
C PRO A 114 -25.42 -7.58 3.22
N GLY A 115 -26.49 -7.78 2.45
CA GLY A 115 -26.53 -8.77 1.35
C GLY A 115 -25.56 -8.39 0.22
N THR A 116 -25.00 -9.41 -0.44
CA THR A 116 -24.00 -9.26 -1.51
C THR A 116 -24.60 -9.36 -2.91
N GLY A 117 -25.93 -9.40 -3.03
CA GLY A 117 -26.61 -9.69 -4.30
C GLY A 117 -26.30 -8.71 -5.44
N MET A 118 -26.05 -7.43 -5.14
CA MET A 118 -25.59 -6.45 -6.15
C MET A 118 -24.12 -6.62 -6.53
N LEU A 119 -23.33 -7.38 -5.77
CA LEU A 119 -21.87 -7.46 -5.86
C LEU A 119 -21.35 -8.81 -6.41
N THR A 120 -22.25 -9.65 -6.94
CA THR A 120 -21.90 -10.99 -7.44
C THR A 120 -20.83 -10.96 -8.54
N GLY A 121 -20.80 -9.92 -9.40
CA GLY A 121 -19.77 -9.72 -10.40
C GLY A 121 -18.37 -9.43 -9.84
N TYR A 122 -18.27 -8.99 -8.60
CA TYR A 122 -16.99 -8.77 -7.90
C TYR A 122 -16.51 -10.04 -7.17
N MET A 123 -17.38 -11.05 -7.02
CA MET A 123 -17.10 -12.31 -6.32
C MET A 123 -16.72 -13.46 -7.27
N ASP A 124 -16.62 -13.23 -8.56
CA ASP A 124 -16.32 -14.23 -9.58
C ASP A 124 -14.83 -14.67 -9.64
N GLY A 125 -14.00 -14.08 -8.80
CA GLY A 125 -12.57 -14.36 -8.71
C GLY A 125 -11.69 -13.43 -9.56
N SER A 126 -12.27 -12.47 -10.30
CA SER A 126 -11.52 -11.44 -11.05
C SER A 126 -11.02 -10.31 -10.14
N TYR A 127 -11.57 -10.21 -8.92
CA TYR A 127 -11.15 -9.24 -7.91
C TYR A 127 -10.41 -9.88 -6.73
N ASP A 128 -9.45 -9.17 -6.19
CA ASP A 128 -8.80 -9.48 -4.91
C ASP A 128 -9.56 -8.80 -3.78
N LEU A 129 -10.61 -9.45 -3.29
CA LEU A 129 -11.47 -8.91 -2.25
C LEU A 129 -10.74 -8.76 -0.91
N GLN A 130 -9.75 -9.60 -0.61
CA GLN A 130 -8.95 -9.48 0.61
C GLN A 130 -8.10 -8.20 0.65
N ARG A 131 -7.80 -7.62 -0.53
CA ARG A 131 -7.10 -6.33 -0.68
C ARG A 131 -8.04 -5.21 -1.15
N SER A 132 -9.36 -5.43 -1.08
CA SER A 132 -10.41 -4.47 -1.36
C SER A 132 -11.03 -3.95 -0.06
N PHE A 133 -11.69 -2.80 -0.13
CA PHE A 133 -12.27 -2.15 1.06
C PHE A 133 -13.78 -1.94 0.89
N VAL A 134 -14.50 -1.99 2.02
CA VAL A 134 -15.85 -1.41 2.15
C VAL A 134 -15.73 -0.25 3.13
N ILE A 135 -16.19 0.94 2.72
CA ILE A 135 -16.20 2.16 3.53
C ILE A 135 -17.65 2.55 3.77
N GLY A 136 -18.03 2.70 5.03
CA GLY A 136 -19.36 3.11 5.43
C GLY A 136 -19.42 3.54 6.88
N ASP A 137 -20.55 4.10 7.30
CA ASP A 137 -20.75 4.63 8.66
C ASP A 137 -21.68 3.74 9.51
N ARG A 138 -22.23 2.65 8.93
CA ARG A 138 -23.20 1.77 9.59
C ARG A 138 -22.65 0.35 9.80
N ALA A 139 -23.28 -0.37 10.74
CA ALA A 139 -22.99 -1.79 10.98
C ALA A 139 -23.19 -2.66 9.72
N SER A 140 -24.25 -2.38 8.93
CA SER A 140 -24.54 -3.08 7.69
C SER A 140 -23.44 -2.99 6.63
N ASP A 141 -22.62 -1.93 6.63
CA ASP A 141 -21.48 -1.79 5.73
C ASP A 141 -20.33 -2.70 6.17
N MET A 142 -20.10 -2.79 7.48
CA MET A 142 -19.05 -3.66 8.03
C MET A 142 -19.45 -5.15 7.92
N GLU A 143 -20.71 -5.45 8.07
CA GLU A 143 -21.26 -6.79 7.77
C GLU A 143 -21.13 -7.12 6.28
N LEU A 144 -21.36 -6.15 5.38
CA LEU A 144 -21.12 -6.31 3.94
C LEU A 144 -19.64 -6.61 3.67
N ALA A 145 -18.71 -5.88 4.32
CA ALA A 145 -17.29 -6.15 4.20
C ALA A 145 -16.92 -7.59 4.60
N HIS A 146 -17.48 -8.05 5.72
CA HIS A 146 -17.32 -9.43 6.19
C HIS A 146 -17.87 -10.44 5.18
N ASN A 147 -19.10 -10.26 4.71
CA ASN A 147 -19.77 -11.15 3.77
C ASN A 147 -19.06 -11.23 2.40
N LEU A 148 -18.40 -10.15 1.97
CA LEU A 148 -17.58 -10.11 0.75
C LEU A 148 -16.18 -10.71 0.95
N GLY A 149 -15.70 -10.83 2.18
CA GLY A 149 -14.29 -11.13 2.47
C GLY A 149 -13.35 -9.95 2.17
N ALA A 150 -13.88 -8.72 2.18
CA ALA A 150 -13.15 -7.47 2.00
C ALA A 150 -12.83 -6.84 3.37
N GLN A 151 -11.92 -5.86 3.42
CA GLN A 151 -11.57 -5.15 4.64
C GLN A 151 -12.59 -4.03 4.93
N GLY A 152 -13.06 -3.95 6.17
CA GLY A 152 -13.99 -2.90 6.60
C GLY A 152 -13.25 -1.64 7.06
N ILE A 153 -13.70 -0.48 6.59
CA ILE A 153 -13.30 0.85 7.11
C ILE A 153 -14.57 1.55 7.58
N LEU A 154 -14.65 1.75 8.88
CA LEU A 154 -15.81 2.34 9.53
C LEU A 154 -15.62 3.84 9.75
N LEU A 155 -16.53 4.65 9.22
CA LEU A 155 -16.55 6.11 9.40
C LEU A 155 -17.26 6.50 10.70
N GLN A 156 -16.81 5.91 11.81
CA GLN A 156 -17.27 6.15 13.18
C GLN A 156 -16.07 6.01 14.14
N THR A 157 -16.27 6.33 15.41
CA THR A 157 -15.22 6.11 16.41
C THR A 157 -15.05 4.62 16.76
N PRO A 158 -13.88 4.20 17.27
CA PRO A 158 -13.68 2.83 17.75
C PRO A 158 -14.68 2.42 18.84
N GLU A 159 -15.02 3.33 19.74
CA GLU A 159 -15.96 3.10 20.84
C GLU A 159 -17.36 2.80 20.30
N TRP A 160 -17.77 3.52 19.25
CA TRP A 160 -19.05 3.23 18.58
C TRP A 160 -19.09 1.80 18.02
N ALA A 161 -17.97 1.33 17.44
CA ALA A 161 -17.89 -0.04 16.93
C ALA A 161 -17.99 -1.08 18.07
N GLU A 162 -17.37 -0.80 19.23
CA GLU A 162 -17.47 -1.69 20.40
C GLU A 162 -18.87 -1.80 20.94
N GLU A 163 -19.64 -0.71 20.95
CA GLU A 163 -21.00 -0.66 21.44
C GLU A 163 -22.05 -1.27 20.49
N ASN A 164 -21.83 -1.16 19.17
CA ASN A 164 -22.86 -1.44 18.16
C ASN A 164 -22.58 -2.70 17.33
N MET A 165 -21.41 -3.36 17.45
CA MET A 165 -21.04 -4.49 16.61
C MET A 165 -20.51 -5.68 17.39
N GLY A 166 -20.83 -6.87 16.92
CA GLY A 166 -20.30 -8.13 17.44
C GLY A 166 -18.79 -8.31 17.14
N GLU A 167 -18.11 -9.10 17.97
CA GLU A 167 -16.66 -9.32 17.87
C GLU A 167 -16.22 -9.83 16.49
N GLU A 168 -17.00 -10.70 15.87
CA GLU A 168 -16.70 -11.30 14.56
C GLU A 168 -16.61 -10.25 13.46
N ILE A 169 -17.54 -9.30 13.44
CA ILE A 169 -17.55 -8.20 12.47
C ILE A 169 -16.39 -7.22 12.77
N ARG A 170 -16.15 -6.92 14.05
CA ARG A 170 -15.06 -6.01 14.46
C ARG A 170 -13.68 -6.50 14.04
N LYS A 171 -13.44 -7.82 14.03
CA LYS A 171 -12.17 -8.40 13.54
C LYS A 171 -11.86 -8.06 12.08
N ASN A 172 -12.89 -7.78 11.29
CA ASN A 172 -12.76 -7.42 9.88
C ASN A 172 -12.54 -5.92 9.65
N ILE A 173 -12.71 -5.08 10.70
CA ILE A 173 -12.52 -3.64 10.63
C ILE A 173 -11.03 -3.33 10.77
N VAL A 174 -10.43 -2.78 9.71
CA VAL A 174 -9.01 -2.41 9.69
C VAL A 174 -8.76 -0.98 10.11
N LEU A 175 -9.80 -0.15 10.14
CA LEU A 175 -9.78 1.23 10.64
C LEU A 175 -11.19 1.65 11.04
N ALA A 176 -11.34 2.25 12.23
CA ALA A 176 -12.53 3.00 12.66
C ALA A 176 -12.09 4.43 12.97
N THR A 177 -12.65 5.42 12.25
CA THR A 177 -12.32 6.83 12.39
C THR A 177 -13.41 7.71 11.79
N PRO A 178 -13.77 8.87 12.40
CA PRO A 178 -14.67 9.83 11.80
C PRO A 178 -14.00 10.73 10.74
N HIS A 179 -12.73 10.49 10.39
CA HIS A 179 -11.93 11.38 9.56
C HIS A 179 -11.52 10.76 8.23
N TRP A 180 -12.03 11.27 7.12
CA TRP A 180 -11.68 10.85 5.77
C TRP A 180 -10.17 10.96 5.45
N SER A 181 -9.46 11.90 6.07
CA SER A 181 -8.01 12.02 5.90
C SER A 181 -7.25 10.77 6.36
N GLU A 182 -7.68 10.14 7.45
CA GLU A 182 -7.08 8.91 7.98
C GLU A 182 -7.44 7.70 7.11
N ILE A 183 -8.66 7.68 6.54
CA ILE A 183 -9.09 6.65 5.58
C ILE A 183 -8.18 6.66 4.34
N ALA A 184 -7.99 7.84 3.74
CA ALA A 184 -7.10 7.99 2.58
C ALA A 184 -5.67 7.57 2.89
N GLU A 185 -5.16 7.90 4.06
CA GLU A 185 -3.82 7.51 4.51
C GLU A 185 -3.72 5.99 4.71
N ARG A 186 -4.74 5.36 5.31
CA ARG A 186 -4.80 3.89 5.49
C ARG A 186 -4.75 3.16 4.15
N ILE A 187 -5.55 3.60 3.17
CA ILE A 187 -5.60 3.00 1.84
C ILE A 187 -4.24 3.14 1.14
N ARG A 188 -3.64 4.34 1.18
CA ARG A 188 -2.33 4.61 0.58
C ARG A 188 -1.21 3.75 1.16
N ARG A 189 -1.18 3.55 2.48
CA ARG A 189 -0.15 2.73 3.16
C ARG A 189 -0.26 1.25 2.78
N THR A 190 -1.46 0.72 2.61
CA THR A 190 -1.67 -0.68 2.23
C THR A 190 -1.08 -1.01 0.85
N GLU A 191 -1.01 -0.02 -0.03
CA GLU A 191 -0.50 -0.15 -1.40
C GLU A 191 1.02 -0.35 -1.49
N ARG A 192 1.78 0.10 -0.48
CA ARG A 192 3.24 0.16 -0.55
C ARG A 192 3.91 -0.74 0.47
N ARG A 193 3.27 -1.88 0.74
CA ARG A 193 3.76 -2.92 1.64
C ARG A 193 3.81 -4.25 0.91
N ALA A 194 4.93 -4.97 1.09
CA ALA A 194 5.09 -6.33 0.56
C ALA A 194 5.71 -7.25 1.61
N GLU A 195 5.42 -8.54 1.49
CA GLU A 195 5.93 -9.61 2.36
C GLU A 195 6.49 -10.73 1.47
N ILE A 196 7.77 -11.04 1.63
CA ILE A 196 8.45 -12.13 0.94
C ILE A 196 8.83 -13.21 1.94
N ARG A 197 8.48 -14.44 1.61
CA ARG A 197 8.96 -15.65 2.29
C ARG A 197 9.72 -16.51 1.30
N ARG A 198 11.02 -16.65 1.52
CA ARG A 198 11.91 -17.41 0.67
C ARG A 198 12.55 -18.54 1.48
N LYS A 199 12.39 -19.77 1.01
CA LYS A 199 13.00 -20.95 1.62
C LYS A 199 13.75 -21.74 0.58
N THR A 200 15.03 -21.98 0.83
CA THR A 200 15.92 -22.85 0.06
C THR A 200 16.37 -24.03 0.93
N ALA A 201 17.36 -24.79 0.47
CA ALA A 201 18.03 -25.78 1.32
C ALA A 201 18.99 -25.14 2.33
N GLU A 202 19.42 -23.90 2.05
CA GLU A 202 20.49 -23.19 2.74
C GLU A 202 19.95 -22.07 3.65
N THR A 203 18.81 -21.46 3.28
CA THR A 203 18.24 -20.31 3.99
C THR A 203 16.72 -20.42 4.18
N ASP A 204 16.21 -19.89 5.31
CA ASP A 204 14.78 -19.66 5.55
C ASP A 204 14.59 -18.18 5.92
N ILE A 205 13.96 -17.42 5.02
CA ILE A 205 13.93 -15.97 5.05
C ILE A 205 12.51 -15.42 5.10
N HIS A 206 12.30 -14.44 5.97
CA HIS A 206 11.08 -13.66 6.05
C HIS A 206 11.41 -12.17 5.98
N VAL A 207 10.96 -11.51 4.92
CA VAL A 207 11.11 -10.07 4.73
C VAL A 207 9.75 -9.41 4.62
N VAL A 208 9.58 -8.29 5.33
CA VAL A 208 8.43 -7.38 5.15
C VAL A 208 8.98 -5.96 4.95
N VAL A 209 8.56 -5.32 3.89
CA VAL A 209 8.88 -3.91 3.60
C VAL A 209 7.59 -3.09 3.58
N ASP A 210 7.61 -1.94 4.27
CA ASP A 210 6.59 -0.90 4.13
C ASP A 210 7.29 0.41 3.77
N LEU A 211 7.08 0.86 2.53
CA LEU A 211 7.77 2.04 1.98
C LEU A 211 7.29 3.37 2.56
N ASP A 212 6.20 3.38 3.34
CA ASP A 212 5.69 4.56 4.04
C ASP A 212 6.02 4.55 5.55
N GLY A 213 6.79 3.55 6.00
CA GLY A 213 7.38 3.51 7.35
C GLY A 213 6.40 3.24 8.49
N ALA A 214 5.23 2.63 8.20
CA ALA A 214 4.18 2.39 9.20
C ALA A 214 4.29 1.03 9.90
N GLY A 215 5.22 0.15 9.48
CA GLY A 215 5.39 -1.19 10.00
C GLY A 215 6.42 -1.30 11.12
N GLU A 216 6.59 -2.52 11.62
CA GLU A 216 7.65 -2.87 12.56
C GLU A 216 9.00 -2.99 11.83
N THR A 217 10.08 -2.57 12.49
CA THR A 217 11.45 -2.78 12.02
C THR A 217 12.12 -3.83 12.90
N ARG A 218 12.53 -4.95 12.28
CA ARG A 218 13.28 -6.03 12.93
C ARG A 218 14.26 -6.65 11.96
N ILE A 219 15.54 -6.65 12.30
CA ILE A 219 16.61 -7.21 11.48
C ILE A 219 17.39 -8.23 12.31
N ASP A 220 17.45 -9.47 11.82
CA ASP A 220 18.15 -10.57 12.48
C ASP A 220 18.53 -11.61 11.41
N THR A 221 19.75 -11.48 10.87
CA THR A 221 20.31 -12.40 9.86
C THR A 221 21.30 -13.40 10.46
N GLY A 222 21.64 -13.23 11.74
CA GLY A 222 22.73 -13.96 12.39
C GLY A 222 24.10 -13.30 12.24
N LEU A 223 24.29 -12.36 11.29
CA LEU A 223 25.52 -11.62 11.04
C LEU A 223 25.41 -10.20 11.61
N LYS A 224 26.08 -9.91 12.71
CA LYS A 224 25.85 -8.67 13.47
C LYS A 224 26.24 -7.41 12.71
N PHE A 225 27.33 -7.46 11.95
CA PHE A 225 27.73 -6.31 11.15
C PHE A 225 26.80 -6.11 9.97
N TYR A 226 26.33 -7.18 9.33
CA TYR A 226 25.34 -7.09 8.25
C TYR A 226 23.99 -6.57 8.77
N ASP A 227 23.54 -7.02 9.94
CA ASP A 227 22.34 -6.49 10.61
C ASP A 227 22.46 -4.98 10.85
N HIS A 228 23.65 -4.52 11.32
CA HIS A 228 23.91 -3.09 11.51
C HIS A 228 23.88 -2.32 10.17
N MET A 229 24.43 -2.87 9.10
CA MET A 229 24.37 -2.25 7.76
C MET A 229 22.94 -2.19 7.23
N LEU A 230 22.17 -3.27 7.32
CA LEU A 230 20.76 -3.29 6.90
C LEU A 230 19.91 -2.31 7.71
N SER A 231 20.23 -2.07 8.99
CA SER A 231 19.51 -1.11 9.83
C SER A 231 19.59 0.35 9.32
N GLN A 232 20.59 0.66 8.48
CA GLN A 232 20.67 1.97 7.84
C GLN A 232 19.52 2.22 6.86
N LEU A 233 18.92 1.16 6.28
CA LEU A 233 17.82 1.28 5.33
C LEU A 233 16.57 1.88 5.98
N PRO A 234 15.94 1.28 7.01
CA PRO A 234 14.78 1.87 7.65
C PRO A 234 15.07 3.25 8.24
N HIS A 235 16.25 3.42 8.87
CA HIS A 235 16.59 4.66 9.55
C HIS A 235 16.72 5.85 8.58
N HIS A 236 17.35 5.67 7.44
CA HIS A 236 17.65 6.76 6.50
C HIS A 236 16.68 6.85 5.32
N ALA A 237 16.07 5.73 4.90
CA ALA A 237 15.06 5.75 3.84
C ALA A 237 13.66 6.15 4.35
N GLY A 238 13.40 6.03 5.66
CA GLY A 238 12.06 6.29 6.23
C GLY A 238 11.05 5.20 5.87
N ILE A 239 11.52 3.96 5.71
CA ILE A 239 10.73 2.75 5.48
C ILE A 239 10.68 1.92 6.76
N SER A 240 9.80 0.92 6.84
CA SER A 240 9.91 -0.16 7.82
C SER A 240 10.44 -1.42 7.14
N LEU A 241 11.33 -2.13 7.83
CA LEU A 241 11.97 -3.34 7.31
C LEU A 241 12.01 -4.41 8.40
N THR A 242 11.29 -5.51 8.19
CA THR A 242 11.55 -6.77 8.87
C THR A 242 12.38 -7.64 7.94
N ALA A 243 13.53 -8.12 8.40
CA ALA A 243 14.39 -9.04 7.67
C ALA A 243 14.95 -10.07 8.67
N VAL A 244 14.39 -11.27 8.66
CA VAL A 244 14.80 -12.38 9.52
C VAL A 244 15.26 -13.53 8.63
N CYS A 245 16.46 -14.03 8.89
CA CYS A 245 17.03 -15.15 8.16
C CYS A 245 17.59 -16.20 9.12
N HIS A 246 17.34 -17.47 8.81
CA HIS A 246 18.02 -18.62 9.39
C HIS A 246 18.79 -19.30 8.26
N GLY A 247 20.07 -18.97 8.13
CA GLY A 247 20.99 -19.50 7.12
C GLY A 247 21.98 -20.52 7.68
N ASP A 248 22.69 -21.16 6.78
CA ASP A 248 23.73 -22.16 7.06
C ASP A 248 25.09 -21.52 7.37
N LEU A 249 25.12 -20.59 8.33
CA LEU A 249 26.32 -19.82 8.72
C LEU A 249 27.52 -20.66 9.18
N GLU A 250 27.31 -21.95 9.46
CA GLU A 250 28.38 -22.91 9.69
C GLU A 250 29.15 -23.28 8.42
N VAL A 251 28.58 -22.98 7.23
CA VAL A 251 29.27 -23.12 5.94
C VAL A 251 30.04 -21.84 5.63
N ASP A 252 29.30 -20.76 5.38
CA ASP A 252 29.79 -19.39 5.31
C ASP A 252 28.63 -18.37 5.36
N GLU A 253 28.90 -17.10 5.18
CA GLU A 253 27.90 -16.01 5.17
C GLU A 253 27.30 -15.74 3.79
N HIS A 254 27.82 -16.31 2.71
CA HIS A 254 27.48 -15.98 1.32
C HIS A 254 25.99 -16.16 1.05
N HIS A 255 25.46 -17.38 1.29
CA HIS A 255 24.06 -17.70 1.01
C HIS A 255 23.10 -16.78 1.81
N THR A 256 23.42 -16.52 3.08
CA THR A 256 22.64 -15.64 3.93
C THR A 256 22.60 -14.22 3.41
N MET A 257 23.75 -13.64 3.07
CA MET A 257 23.82 -12.24 2.64
C MET A 257 23.16 -12.01 1.28
N GLU A 258 23.43 -12.89 0.32
CA GLU A 258 22.86 -12.80 -1.02
C GLU A 258 21.36 -13.01 -1.04
N ASP A 259 20.86 -14.08 -0.42
CA ASP A 259 19.45 -14.42 -0.39
C ASP A 259 18.61 -13.38 0.38
N VAL A 260 19.12 -12.81 1.45
CA VAL A 260 18.47 -11.69 2.17
C VAL A 260 18.40 -10.46 1.27
N ALA A 261 19.47 -10.14 0.53
CA ALA A 261 19.47 -9.00 -0.40
C ALA A 261 18.45 -9.20 -1.53
N ILE A 262 18.35 -10.40 -2.09
CA ILE A 262 17.33 -10.75 -3.09
C ILE A 262 15.94 -10.54 -2.51
N ALA A 263 15.65 -11.10 -1.33
CA ALA A 263 14.33 -11.00 -0.71
C ALA A 263 13.93 -9.54 -0.38
N ILE A 264 14.86 -8.70 0.08
CA ILE A 264 14.63 -7.27 0.31
C ILE A 264 14.35 -6.56 -1.02
N GLY A 265 15.13 -6.85 -2.07
CA GLY A 265 14.95 -6.26 -3.39
C GLY A 265 13.61 -6.62 -4.01
N GLU A 266 13.18 -7.89 -3.93
CA GLU A 266 11.86 -8.36 -4.36
C GLU A 266 10.75 -7.65 -3.58
N ALA A 267 10.87 -7.54 -2.25
CA ALA A 267 9.88 -6.86 -1.42
C ALA A 267 9.75 -5.37 -1.78
N ILE A 268 10.86 -4.66 -2.03
CA ILE A 268 10.84 -3.27 -2.49
C ILE A 268 10.16 -3.18 -3.86
N TYR A 269 10.51 -4.06 -4.79
CA TYR A 269 9.93 -4.08 -6.13
C TYR A 269 8.42 -4.30 -6.10
N GLU A 270 7.94 -5.28 -5.32
CA GLU A 270 6.51 -5.54 -5.15
C GLU A 270 5.79 -4.37 -4.47
N ALA A 271 6.39 -3.79 -3.41
CA ALA A 271 5.82 -2.65 -2.71
C ALA A 271 5.75 -1.37 -3.58
N LEU A 272 6.63 -1.21 -4.58
CA LEU A 272 6.57 -0.12 -5.55
C LEU A 272 5.40 -0.27 -6.55
N GLY A 273 4.93 -1.49 -6.78
CA GLY A 273 3.81 -1.78 -7.65
C GLY A 273 3.97 -1.15 -9.05
N ALA A 274 2.97 -0.43 -9.50
CA ALA A 274 2.97 0.23 -10.81
C ALA A 274 3.91 1.45 -10.92
N LYS A 275 4.65 1.78 -9.86
CA LYS A 275 5.62 2.90 -9.80
C LYS A 275 5.04 4.27 -10.17
N ARG A 276 3.74 4.47 -9.92
CA ARG A 276 3.07 5.74 -10.22
C ARG A 276 3.30 6.78 -9.12
N GLY A 277 3.46 8.04 -9.52
CA GLY A 277 3.64 9.17 -8.60
C GLY A 277 4.95 9.16 -7.83
N ILE A 278 5.90 8.27 -8.12
CA ILE A 278 7.23 8.27 -7.48
C ILE A 278 8.18 9.25 -8.19
N GLU A 279 9.20 9.73 -7.46
CA GLU A 279 10.25 10.59 -8.04
C GLU A 279 11.22 9.80 -8.93
N ARG A 280 11.28 8.48 -8.80
CA ARG A 280 12.06 7.53 -9.59
C ARG A 280 13.57 7.58 -9.37
N TYR A 281 14.17 8.73 -9.07
CA TYR A 281 15.61 8.96 -9.01
C TYR A 281 16.10 9.35 -7.62
N GLY A 282 17.39 9.07 -7.31
CA GLY A 282 18.01 9.50 -6.06
C GLY A 282 19.55 9.47 -6.09
N PHE A 283 20.23 10.12 -5.11
CA PHE A 283 21.69 10.39 -5.14
C PHE A 283 22.39 10.56 -3.77
N VAL A 284 23.31 11.40 -3.50
CA VAL A 284 24.66 11.39 -2.84
C VAL A 284 24.76 11.94 -1.40
N LEU A 285 25.75 11.45 -0.55
CA LEU A 285 26.12 12.10 0.72
C LEU A 285 27.58 11.83 1.19
N PRO A 286 28.16 12.66 2.12
CA PRO A 286 29.40 12.39 2.84
C PRO A 286 29.16 11.61 4.15
N MET A 287 30.17 10.89 4.63
CA MET A 287 30.27 10.34 5.97
C MET A 287 31.69 10.53 6.52
N ASP A 288 31.86 11.49 7.42
CA ASP A 288 33.17 11.94 7.94
C ASP A 288 34.19 12.14 6.79
N GLU A 289 35.33 11.46 6.81
CA GLU A 289 36.32 11.48 5.75
C GLU A 289 35.94 10.72 4.49
N SER A 290 34.87 9.91 4.56
CA SER A 290 34.39 9.09 3.45
C SER A 290 33.30 9.83 2.67
N ARG A 291 33.27 9.58 1.37
CA ARG A 291 32.17 10.02 0.50
C ARG A 291 31.57 8.83 -0.24
N ALA A 292 30.28 8.77 -0.32
CA ALA A 292 29.57 7.77 -1.11
C ALA A 292 28.61 8.46 -2.09
N MET A 293 28.62 7.97 -3.32
CA MET A 293 27.69 8.37 -4.38
C MET A 293 26.89 7.16 -4.80
N VAL A 294 25.57 7.28 -4.74
CA VAL A 294 24.64 6.25 -5.19
C VAL A 294 23.67 6.89 -6.17
N LEU A 295 23.67 6.41 -7.40
CA LEU A 295 22.70 6.76 -8.43
C LEU A 295 21.71 5.62 -8.58
N LEU A 296 20.42 5.91 -8.46
CA LEU A 296 19.33 4.93 -8.51
C LEU A 296 18.27 5.37 -9.50
N ASP A 297 17.84 4.46 -10.39
CA ASP A 297 16.72 4.65 -11.32
C ASP A 297 15.85 3.40 -11.40
N PHE A 298 14.59 3.50 -11.01
CA PHE A 298 13.60 2.43 -11.13
C PHE A 298 13.08 2.25 -12.56
N GLY A 299 13.98 2.21 -13.54
CA GLY A 299 13.69 2.10 -14.97
C GLY A 299 13.21 0.73 -15.45
N GLY A 300 13.02 -0.26 -14.56
CA GLY A 300 12.52 -1.61 -14.88
C GLY A 300 13.55 -2.55 -15.50
N ARG A 301 14.80 -2.11 -15.71
CA ARG A 301 15.91 -2.93 -16.22
C ARG A 301 17.07 -2.84 -15.25
N ALA A 302 17.58 -4.02 -14.83
CA ALA A 302 18.74 -4.06 -13.96
C ALA A 302 20.02 -3.68 -14.73
N ASP A 303 20.79 -2.76 -14.15
CA ASP A 303 22.14 -2.42 -14.59
C ASP A 303 22.94 -1.96 -13.37
N PHE A 304 24.08 -2.59 -13.10
CA PHE A 304 24.84 -2.40 -11.88
C PHE A 304 26.27 -1.96 -12.16
N SER A 305 26.73 -0.94 -11.45
CA SER A 305 28.14 -0.49 -11.47
C SER A 305 28.63 -0.26 -10.06
N TRP A 306 29.85 -0.74 -9.78
CA TRP A 306 30.49 -0.68 -8.48
C TRP A 306 31.92 -0.18 -8.59
N ASP A 307 32.21 0.95 -7.96
CA ASP A 307 33.54 1.57 -7.86
C ASP A 307 33.86 1.86 -6.37
N VAL A 308 34.04 0.77 -5.61
CA VAL A 308 34.43 0.83 -4.20
C VAL A 308 35.52 -0.20 -3.93
N ASP A 309 36.67 0.28 -3.50
CA ASP A 309 37.81 -0.56 -3.17
C ASP A 309 37.96 -0.71 -1.67
N PHE A 310 38.08 -1.96 -1.19
CA PHE A 310 38.39 -2.27 0.20
C PHE A 310 39.87 -2.70 0.34
N THR A 311 40.48 -2.25 1.42
CA THR A 311 41.86 -2.64 1.79
C THR A 311 41.89 -3.69 2.89
N ARG A 312 40.74 -4.01 3.48
CA ARG A 312 40.56 -5.04 4.50
C ARG A 312 39.67 -6.15 3.94
N GLU A 313 40.02 -7.38 4.25
CA GLU A 313 39.25 -8.57 3.85
C GLU A 313 37.92 -8.66 4.62
N TYR A 314 37.93 -8.27 5.91
CA TYR A 314 36.75 -8.31 6.77
C TYR A 314 36.50 -6.98 7.48
N ILE A 315 35.21 -6.68 7.70
CA ILE A 315 34.74 -5.64 8.62
C ILE A 315 33.74 -6.29 9.56
N GLY A 316 34.10 -6.36 10.86
CA GLY A 316 33.33 -7.16 11.81
C GLY A 316 33.38 -8.65 11.43
N ASP A 317 32.21 -9.25 11.30
CA ASP A 317 31.99 -10.65 10.89
C ASP A 317 31.67 -10.79 9.39
N THR A 318 31.86 -9.74 8.60
CA THR A 318 31.43 -9.69 7.20
C THR A 318 32.60 -9.49 6.25
N PRO A 319 32.79 -10.38 5.24
CA PRO A 319 33.78 -10.19 4.19
C PRO A 319 33.44 -9.01 3.31
N THR A 320 34.41 -8.22 2.93
CA THR A 320 34.20 -6.99 2.14
C THR A 320 33.75 -7.26 0.70
N GLU A 321 34.16 -8.40 0.13
CA GLU A 321 33.71 -8.82 -1.21
C GLU A 321 32.20 -9.02 -1.30
N MET A 322 31.55 -9.41 -0.20
CA MET A 322 30.10 -9.65 -0.15
C MET A 322 29.27 -8.38 -0.38
N PHE A 323 29.79 -7.20 -0.09
CA PHE A 323 29.05 -5.96 -0.33
C PHE A 323 28.74 -5.72 -1.80
N HIS A 324 29.66 -6.08 -2.71
CA HIS A 324 29.41 -6.05 -4.14
C HIS A 324 28.23 -6.99 -4.51
N HIS A 325 28.24 -8.23 -4.00
CA HIS A 325 27.19 -9.22 -4.24
C HIS A 325 25.84 -8.76 -3.68
N VAL A 326 25.80 -8.22 -2.46
CA VAL A 326 24.60 -7.68 -1.83
C VAL A 326 23.94 -6.61 -2.71
N PHE A 327 24.70 -5.59 -3.13
CA PHE A 327 24.12 -4.50 -3.93
C PHE A 327 23.79 -4.93 -5.37
N HIS A 328 24.54 -5.87 -5.94
CA HIS A 328 24.21 -6.46 -7.22
C HIS A 328 22.86 -7.21 -7.14
N SER A 329 22.68 -8.06 -6.13
CA SER A 329 21.46 -8.84 -5.91
C SER A 329 20.25 -7.96 -5.63
N LEU A 330 20.43 -6.90 -4.81
CA LEU A 330 19.41 -5.85 -4.61
C LEU A 330 19.03 -5.18 -5.94
N CYS A 331 20.01 -4.78 -6.75
CA CYS A 331 19.79 -4.13 -8.04
C CYS A 331 18.96 -5.01 -8.99
N VAL A 332 19.33 -6.28 -9.12
CA VAL A 332 18.64 -7.24 -9.97
C VAL A 332 17.21 -7.49 -9.47
N ALA A 333 17.03 -7.73 -8.17
CA ALA A 333 15.72 -8.00 -7.57
C ALA A 333 14.78 -6.78 -7.63
N MET A 334 15.29 -5.57 -7.42
CA MET A 334 14.52 -4.32 -7.56
C MET A 334 14.26 -3.92 -9.01
N ARG A 335 14.90 -4.59 -9.99
CA ARG A 335 14.85 -4.23 -11.43
C ARG A 335 15.15 -2.76 -11.67
N CYS A 336 16.26 -2.27 -11.11
CA CYS A 336 16.67 -0.87 -11.19
C CYS A 336 18.06 -0.73 -11.84
N ASN A 337 18.41 0.49 -12.25
CA ASN A 337 19.82 0.81 -12.47
C ASN A 337 20.39 1.32 -11.14
N LEU A 338 21.56 0.82 -10.75
CA LEU A 338 22.23 1.16 -9.50
C LEU A 338 23.72 1.35 -9.76
N GLN A 339 24.21 2.57 -9.57
CA GLN A 339 25.63 2.88 -9.69
C GLN A 339 26.14 3.38 -8.36
N ILE A 340 27.19 2.74 -7.84
CA ILE A 340 27.78 3.03 -6.53
C ILE A 340 29.25 3.34 -6.72
N SER A 341 29.70 4.47 -6.16
CA SER A 341 31.11 4.76 -5.98
C SER A 341 31.35 5.35 -4.60
N ALA A 342 32.44 4.94 -3.95
CA ALA A 342 32.80 5.47 -2.65
C ALA A 342 34.30 5.53 -2.48
N LYS A 343 34.78 6.54 -1.73
CA LYS A 343 36.22 6.73 -1.35
C LYS A 343 36.29 7.18 0.10
N GLY A 344 37.21 6.61 0.87
CA GLY A 344 37.45 6.92 2.26
C GLY A 344 38.60 6.08 2.81
N GLU A 345 39.14 6.44 3.98
CA GLU A 345 40.25 5.76 4.61
C GLU A 345 39.80 4.66 5.56
N ASN A 346 38.75 4.92 6.36
CA ASN A 346 38.14 3.96 7.27
C ASN A 346 37.17 3.06 6.54
N GLN A 347 37.44 1.77 6.50
CA GLN A 347 36.63 0.80 5.74
C GLN A 347 35.21 0.62 6.30
N HIS A 348 35.03 0.80 7.60
CA HIS A 348 33.69 0.81 8.23
C HIS A 348 32.89 2.05 7.78
N HIS A 349 33.47 3.25 7.88
CA HIS A 349 32.84 4.48 7.41
C HIS A 349 32.55 4.44 5.90
N LEU A 350 33.45 3.82 5.13
CA LEU A 350 33.29 3.65 3.68
C LEU A 350 32.02 2.88 3.35
N ILE A 351 31.83 1.67 3.92
CA ILE A 351 30.65 0.85 3.62
C ILE A 351 29.38 1.39 4.29
N GLU A 352 29.46 1.89 5.50
CA GLU A 352 28.32 2.53 6.16
C GLU A 352 27.85 3.76 5.38
N GLY A 353 28.80 4.54 4.83
CA GLY A 353 28.50 5.65 3.92
C GLY A 353 27.74 5.19 2.67
N VAL A 354 28.10 4.04 2.09
CA VAL A 354 27.40 3.43 0.96
C VAL A 354 25.96 3.06 1.34
N PHE A 355 25.74 2.37 2.46
CA PHE A 355 24.38 2.00 2.91
C PHE A 355 23.50 3.22 3.22
N LYS A 356 24.07 4.25 3.87
CA LYS A 356 23.37 5.53 4.12
C LYS A 356 23.03 6.26 2.82
N ALA A 357 23.97 6.32 1.87
CA ALA A 357 23.75 6.95 0.57
C ALA A 357 22.69 6.20 -0.22
N PHE A 358 22.72 4.87 -0.23
CA PHE A 358 21.70 4.04 -0.85
C PHE A 358 20.33 4.26 -0.21
N ALA A 359 20.24 4.25 1.12
CA ALA A 359 18.98 4.50 1.84
C ALA A 359 18.40 5.90 1.52
N ARG A 360 19.24 6.93 1.42
CA ARG A 360 18.82 8.29 1.05
C ARG A 360 18.40 8.39 -0.43
N ALA A 361 19.14 7.72 -1.33
CA ALA A 361 18.77 7.61 -2.73
C ALA A 361 17.42 6.89 -2.88
N LEU A 362 17.24 5.78 -2.16
CA LEU A 362 15.99 5.04 -2.12
C LEU A 362 14.84 5.94 -1.62
N ARG A 363 15.02 6.66 -0.51
CA ARG A 363 14.02 7.59 0.02
C ARG A 363 13.58 8.61 -1.01
N ALA A 364 14.53 9.23 -1.71
CA ALA A 364 14.22 10.20 -2.75
C ALA A 364 13.46 9.54 -3.91
N ALA A 365 13.94 8.40 -4.39
CA ALA A 365 13.36 7.69 -5.52
C ALA A 365 11.93 7.18 -5.27
N ILE A 366 11.64 6.68 -4.05
CA ILE A 366 10.33 6.17 -3.66
C ILE A 366 9.38 7.25 -3.16
N HIS A 367 9.84 8.49 -2.98
CA HIS A 367 8.97 9.58 -2.55
C HIS A 367 7.82 9.75 -3.52
N ARG A 368 6.59 9.82 -2.99
CA ARG A 368 5.37 9.91 -3.77
C ARG A 368 4.80 11.33 -3.73
N ASN A 369 4.59 11.92 -4.88
CA ASN A 369 3.82 13.16 -4.98
C ASN A 369 2.33 12.82 -4.84
N VAL A 370 1.70 13.34 -3.78
CA VAL A 370 0.28 13.09 -3.49
C VAL A 370 -0.68 13.82 -4.45
N PHE A 371 -0.17 14.76 -5.24
CA PHE A 371 -0.95 15.55 -6.18
C PHE A 371 -0.73 15.13 -7.65
N SER A 372 0.20 14.22 -7.93
CA SER A 372 0.46 13.68 -9.26
C SER A 372 0.56 12.15 -9.17
N TYR A 373 -0.23 11.48 -9.99
CA TYR A 373 -0.23 10.03 -10.13
C TYR A 373 0.34 9.57 -11.47
N ASP A 374 1.09 10.44 -12.12
CA ASP A 374 1.66 10.16 -13.41
C ASP A 374 2.73 9.09 -13.35
N LEU A 375 2.83 8.27 -14.37
CA LEU A 375 3.97 7.39 -14.54
C LEU A 375 5.18 8.24 -14.94
N PRO A 376 6.29 8.25 -14.17
CA PRO A 376 7.46 9.08 -14.46
C PRO A 376 8.26 8.49 -15.66
N SER A 377 7.62 8.37 -16.80
CA SER A 377 8.17 7.80 -18.04
C SER A 377 7.55 8.41 -19.27
N SER A 378 8.38 8.99 -20.13
CA SER A 378 7.96 9.47 -21.46
C SER A 378 7.54 8.34 -22.40
N LYS A 379 7.86 7.08 -22.07
CA LYS A 379 7.51 5.88 -22.86
C LYS A 379 6.19 5.24 -22.42
N GLY A 380 5.55 5.73 -21.34
CA GLY A 380 4.31 5.18 -20.80
C GLY A 380 4.46 3.82 -20.11
N MET A 381 5.69 3.36 -19.85
CA MET A 381 6.02 2.11 -19.15
C MET A 381 7.34 2.23 -18.37
N LEU A 382 7.48 1.45 -17.29
CA LEU A 382 8.70 1.28 -16.46
C LEU A 382 8.92 -0.18 -16.13
#